data_a64b7dca119c463982b6c5830ddbb3f8
#
_entry.id   a64b7dca119c463982b6c5830ddbb3f8
#
_cell.length_a   1.000
_cell.length_b   1.000
_cell.length_c   1.000
_cell.angle_alpha   90.00
_cell.angle_beta   90.00
_cell.angle_gamma   90.00
#
_symmetry.space_group_name_H-M   'P 1'
#
loop_
_entity.id
_entity.type
_entity.pdbx_description
1 polymer ?
#
loop_
_entity_poly.entity_id
_entity_poly.type
_entity_poly.pdbx_seq_one_letter_code
_entity_poly.pdbx_strand_id
1 'polypeptide(L)'
;MTNYEPRDEPAKANDIFKPCQMSARLLVKYAQSVLDAETDPEKWRKSEQRFVLLYDLYIKARSYGLLSKTFFWLSLAFSIAVLLWPSLEVVFKDRLQDMEWVKSAVVQTTVTGIAALNYAFYTQYKNKQTYAENLMRHTLFSNEDISVLSAKLADEIAKIDKGFSFSSIAPKEE
;
A
#
# COMPACT_ATOMS: atom_id res chain seq x y z
N MET A 1 -29.13 -39.58 8.72
CA MET A 1 -29.22 -38.52 9.75
C MET A 1 -27.90 -37.77 9.74
N THR A 2 -27.82 -36.74 8.95
CA THR A 2 -26.64 -35.88 8.85
C THR A 2 -26.73 -34.84 9.96
N ASN A 3 -25.79 -34.89 10.93
CA ASN A 3 -25.63 -33.89 11.97
C ASN A 3 -25.34 -32.53 11.31
N TYR A 4 -26.31 -31.64 11.35
CA TYR A 4 -26.17 -30.24 11.01
C TYR A 4 -25.47 -29.55 12.20
N GLU A 5 -24.17 -29.35 12.08
CA GLU A 5 -23.43 -28.53 13.02
C GLU A 5 -23.88 -27.06 12.81
N PRO A 6 -24.34 -26.37 13.86
CA PRO A 6 -24.76 -24.98 13.71
C PRO A 6 -23.55 -24.15 13.29
N ARG A 7 -23.64 -23.55 12.09
CA ARG A 7 -22.68 -22.62 11.54
C ARG A 7 -22.50 -21.46 12.54
N ASP A 8 -21.27 -21.28 12.98
CA ASP A 8 -20.83 -20.28 13.96
C ASP A 8 -21.58 -18.95 13.80
N GLU A 9 -21.97 -18.37 14.96
CA GLU A 9 -22.61 -17.06 15.06
C GLU A 9 -21.93 -16.03 14.15
N PRO A 10 -22.71 -15.16 13.48
CA PRO A 10 -22.13 -14.10 12.65
C PRO A 10 -21.16 -13.30 13.49
N ALA A 11 -19.92 -13.19 13.02
CA ALA A 11 -18.84 -12.50 13.70
C ALA A 11 -19.35 -11.18 14.25
N LYS A 12 -19.34 -11.05 15.59
CA LYS A 12 -19.86 -9.86 16.28
C LYS A 12 -19.25 -8.62 15.65
N ALA A 13 -20.06 -7.60 15.38
CA ALA A 13 -19.63 -6.33 14.75
C ALA A 13 -18.34 -5.77 15.35
N ASN A 14 -18.07 -6.04 16.64
CA ASN A 14 -16.86 -5.63 17.34
C ASN A 14 -15.56 -6.32 16.84
N ASP A 15 -15.64 -7.49 16.16
CA ASP A 15 -14.46 -8.16 15.60
C ASP A 15 -14.03 -7.55 14.25
N ILE A 16 -14.92 -6.80 13.62
CA ILE A 16 -14.65 -6.12 12.35
C ILE A 16 -13.77 -4.87 12.59
N PHE A 17 -13.91 -4.21 13.74
CA PHE A 17 -13.27 -2.93 14.06
C PHE A 17 -12.06 -3.05 15.00
N LYS A 18 -11.19 -4.05 14.79
CA LYS A 18 -9.92 -4.08 15.52
C LYS A 18 -9.06 -2.88 15.09
N PRO A 19 -8.61 -2.04 16.04
CA PRO A 19 -7.68 -0.95 15.72
C PRO A 19 -6.43 -1.55 15.05
N CYS A 20 -5.95 -0.92 13.99
CA CYS A 20 -4.81 -1.32 13.16
C CYS A 20 -5.08 -2.32 12.01
N GLN A 21 -6.32 -2.60 11.63
CA GLN A 21 -6.57 -3.32 10.39
C GLN A 21 -6.47 -2.37 9.19
N MET A 22 -5.76 -2.80 8.13
CA MET A 22 -5.76 -2.07 6.85
C MET A 22 -7.19 -2.02 6.31
N SER A 23 -7.61 -0.86 5.79
CA SER A 23 -8.94 -0.67 5.19
C SER A 23 -9.25 -1.71 4.11
N ALA A 24 -8.25 -2.06 3.30
CA ALA A 24 -8.33 -3.11 2.30
C ALA A 24 -8.75 -4.48 2.89
N ARG A 25 -8.26 -4.85 4.07
CA ARG A 25 -8.63 -6.12 4.71
C ARG A 25 -10.08 -6.13 5.18
N LEU A 26 -10.59 -4.99 5.65
CA LEU A 26 -11.99 -4.85 6.05
C LEU A 26 -12.92 -5.02 4.83
N LEU A 27 -12.56 -4.43 3.67
CA LEU A 27 -13.32 -4.58 2.44
C LEU A 27 -13.40 -6.04 1.98
N VAL A 28 -12.28 -6.78 2.05
CA VAL A 28 -12.26 -8.22 1.72
C VAL A 28 -13.17 -9.02 2.66
N LYS A 29 -13.07 -8.79 3.98
CA LYS A 29 -13.92 -9.47 4.95
C LYS A 29 -15.41 -9.19 4.73
N TYR A 30 -15.75 -7.93 4.44
CA TYR A 30 -17.12 -7.55 4.13
C TYR A 30 -17.61 -8.24 2.85
N ALA A 31 -16.82 -8.22 1.78
CA ALA A 31 -17.17 -8.89 0.53
C ALA A 31 -17.37 -10.40 0.72
N GLN A 32 -16.52 -11.02 1.54
CA GLN A 32 -16.66 -12.44 1.90
C GLN A 32 -17.95 -12.70 2.67
N SER A 33 -18.29 -11.86 3.65
CA SER A 33 -19.55 -12.02 4.40
C SER A 33 -20.78 -11.86 3.52
N VAL A 34 -20.73 -10.99 2.50
CA VAL A 34 -21.82 -10.84 1.52
C VAL A 34 -21.93 -12.09 0.64
N LEU A 35 -20.79 -12.63 0.19
CA LEU A 35 -20.75 -13.84 -0.61
C LEU A 35 -21.31 -15.06 0.16
N ASP A 36 -20.93 -15.20 1.42
CA ASP A 36 -21.37 -16.31 2.29
C ASP A 36 -22.86 -16.23 2.65
N ALA A 37 -23.44 -15.04 2.64
CA ALA A 37 -24.86 -14.81 2.91
C ALA A 37 -25.77 -14.97 1.68
N GLU A 38 -25.21 -15.00 0.46
CA GLU A 38 -26.00 -15.09 -0.77
C GLU A 38 -26.47 -16.53 -1.02
N THR A 39 -27.78 -16.68 -1.19
CA THR A 39 -28.45 -17.99 -1.40
C THR A 39 -28.88 -18.21 -2.84
N ASP A 40 -29.00 -17.15 -3.63
CA ASP A 40 -29.40 -17.21 -5.04
C ASP A 40 -28.19 -17.62 -5.92
N PRO A 41 -28.24 -18.72 -6.67
CA PRO A 41 -27.10 -19.22 -7.44
C PRO A 41 -26.57 -18.22 -8.50
N GLU A 42 -27.45 -17.43 -9.12
CA GLU A 42 -27.02 -16.45 -10.13
C GLU A 42 -26.32 -15.25 -9.48
N LYS A 43 -26.88 -14.75 -8.38
CA LYS A 43 -26.28 -13.66 -7.61
C LYS A 43 -24.99 -14.11 -6.96
N TRP A 44 -24.95 -15.34 -6.43
CA TRP A 44 -23.74 -15.92 -5.86
C TRP A 44 -22.58 -15.93 -6.85
N ARG A 45 -22.82 -16.39 -8.10
CA ARG A 45 -21.79 -16.40 -9.14
C ARG A 45 -21.27 -15.01 -9.50
N LYS A 46 -22.18 -14.02 -9.55
CA LYS A 46 -21.78 -12.62 -9.79
C LYS A 46 -20.98 -12.06 -8.63
N SER A 47 -21.36 -12.36 -7.40
CA SER A 47 -20.66 -11.94 -6.17
C SER A 47 -19.28 -12.60 -6.07
N GLU A 48 -19.16 -13.89 -6.45
CA GLU A 48 -17.88 -14.59 -6.51
C GLU A 48 -16.93 -13.94 -7.51
N GLN A 49 -17.38 -13.63 -8.72
CA GLN A 49 -16.55 -12.96 -9.72
C GLN A 49 -16.07 -11.58 -9.23
N ARG A 50 -16.94 -10.81 -8.57
CA ARG A 50 -16.57 -9.53 -7.95
C ARG A 50 -15.57 -9.73 -6.82
N PHE A 51 -15.73 -10.77 -6.02
CA PHE A 51 -14.81 -11.10 -4.93
C PHE A 51 -13.42 -11.42 -5.47
N VAL A 52 -13.29 -12.17 -6.56
CA VAL A 52 -12.00 -12.47 -7.20
C VAL A 52 -11.31 -11.19 -7.67
N LEU A 53 -12.02 -10.28 -8.33
CA LEU A 53 -11.48 -8.98 -8.75
C LEU A 53 -11.02 -8.14 -7.54
N LEU A 54 -11.83 -8.10 -6.49
CA LEU A 54 -11.50 -7.39 -5.26
C LEU A 54 -10.29 -7.99 -4.56
N TYR A 55 -10.15 -9.30 -4.60
CA TYR A 55 -9.01 -10.00 -3.98
C TYR A 55 -7.70 -9.73 -4.73
N ASP A 56 -7.73 -9.65 -6.08
CA ASP A 56 -6.56 -9.23 -6.88
C ASP A 56 -6.11 -7.81 -6.51
N LEU A 57 -7.06 -6.86 -6.42
CA LEU A 57 -6.77 -5.50 -5.95
C LEU A 57 -6.20 -5.48 -4.52
N TYR A 58 -6.70 -6.37 -3.63
CA TYR A 58 -6.18 -6.50 -2.27
C TYR A 58 -4.72 -6.93 -2.25
N ILE A 59 -4.34 -7.91 -3.06
CA ILE A 59 -2.95 -8.36 -3.18
C ILE A 59 -2.06 -7.19 -3.61
N LYS A 60 -2.48 -6.42 -4.60
CA LYS A 60 -1.75 -5.22 -5.07
C LYS A 60 -1.66 -4.14 -3.98
N ALA A 61 -2.78 -3.79 -3.35
CA ALA A 61 -2.80 -2.81 -2.26
C ALA A 61 -1.88 -3.22 -1.10
N ARG A 62 -1.86 -4.51 -0.74
CA ARG A 62 -0.97 -5.06 0.28
C ARG A 62 0.50 -4.96 -0.12
N SER A 63 0.83 -5.29 -1.36
CA SER A 63 2.21 -5.21 -1.89
C SER A 63 2.72 -3.77 -1.86
N TYR A 64 1.93 -2.80 -2.33
CA TYR A 64 2.27 -1.39 -2.27
C TYR A 64 2.37 -0.88 -0.83
N GLY A 65 1.50 -1.37 0.07
CA GLY A 65 1.55 -1.05 1.49
C GLY A 65 2.83 -1.54 2.18
N LEU A 66 3.33 -2.72 1.82
CA LEU A 66 4.61 -3.23 2.32
C LEU A 66 5.78 -2.38 1.81
N LEU A 67 5.81 -2.08 0.50
CA LEU A 67 6.84 -1.24 -0.11
C LEU A 67 6.86 0.16 0.51
N SER A 68 5.69 0.79 0.67
CA SER A 68 5.61 2.11 1.29
C SER A 68 6.15 2.12 2.71
N LYS A 69 5.86 1.09 3.53
CA LYS A 69 6.41 0.97 4.89
C LYS A 69 7.92 0.80 4.88
N THR A 70 8.45 -0.02 3.98
CA THR A 70 9.90 -0.23 3.85
C THR A 70 10.60 1.08 3.51
N PHE A 71 10.13 1.81 2.49
CA PHE A 71 10.71 3.09 2.10
C PHE A 71 10.52 4.18 3.16
N PHE A 72 9.43 4.15 3.94
CA PHE A 72 9.25 5.05 5.07
C PHE A 72 10.35 4.85 6.13
N TRP A 73 10.59 3.61 6.55
CA TRP A 73 11.61 3.31 7.54
C TRP A 73 13.03 3.61 7.04
N LEU A 74 13.31 3.32 5.76
CA LEU A 74 14.57 3.69 5.13
C LEU A 74 14.75 5.21 5.10
N SER A 75 13.74 5.96 4.65
CA SER A 75 13.79 7.42 4.63
C SER A 75 14.00 8.00 6.03
N LEU A 76 13.30 7.47 7.03
CA LEU A 76 13.46 7.89 8.42
C LEU A 76 14.88 7.64 8.93
N ALA A 77 15.44 6.44 8.69
CA ALA A 77 16.78 6.08 9.11
C ALA A 77 17.84 6.99 8.47
N PHE A 78 17.74 7.22 7.14
CA PHE A 78 18.67 8.13 6.46
C PHE A 78 18.50 9.58 6.89
N SER A 79 17.27 10.05 7.18
CA SER A 79 17.03 11.39 7.69
C SER A 79 17.67 11.59 9.07
N ILE A 80 17.54 10.60 9.96
CA ILE A 80 18.20 10.62 11.26
C ILE A 80 19.71 10.62 11.10
N ALA A 81 20.25 9.81 10.19
CA ALA A 81 21.68 9.78 9.92
C ALA A 81 22.19 11.15 9.44
N VAL A 82 21.48 11.82 8.53
CA VAL A 82 21.82 13.17 8.06
C VAL A 82 21.81 14.19 9.21
N LEU A 83 20.80 14.13 10.08
CA LEU A 83 20.69 15.06 11.21
C LEU A 83 21.79 14.85 12.27
N LEU A 84 22.16 13.61 12.52
CA LEU A 84 23.18 13.26 13.51
C LEU A 84 24.62 13.41 12.96
N TRP A 85 24.79 13.53 11.64
CA TRP A 85 26.10 13.56 10.99
C TRP A 85 27.06 14.60 11.56
N PRO A 86 26.67 15.90 11.74
CA PRO A 86 27.53 16.89 12.33
C PRO A 86 27.93 16.56 13.78
N SER A 87 27.02 15.99 14.55
CA SER A 87 27.27 15.58 15.93
C SER A 87 28.24 14.41 16.02
N LEU A 88 28.15 13.45 15.11
CA LEU A 88 29.09 12.31 15.03
C LEU A 88 30.50 12.79 14.69
N GLU A 89 30.64 13.77 13.82
CA GLU A 89 31.94 14.37 13.48
C GLU A 89 32.62 14.99 14.69
N VAL A 90 31.85 15.68 15.55
CA VAL A 90 32.38 16.29 16.80
C VAL A 90 32.74 15.22 17.83
N VAL A 91 31.86 14.25 18.07
CA VAL A 91 32.04 13.22 19.11
C VAL A 91 33.18 12.23 18.78
N PHE A 92 33.30 11.88 17.50
CA PHE A 92 34.30 10.90 17.05
C PHE A 92 35.53 11.53 16.37
N LYS A 93 35.78 12.82 16.64
CA LYS A 93 36.88 13.60 16.04
C LYS A 93 38.23 12.86 16.05
N ASP A 94 38.57 12.26 17.20
CA ASP A 94 39.85 11.57 17.36
C ASP A 94 39.92 10.21 16.62
N ARG A 95 38.76 9.57 16.38
CA ARG A 95 38.67 8.30 15.68
C ARG A 95 38.47 8.44 14.18
N LEU A 96 37.87 9.57 13.75
CA LEU A 96 37.57 9.86 12.36
C LEU A 96 38.59 10.74 11.69
N GLN A 97 39.71 11.07 12.41
CA GLN A 97 40.76 11.95 11.91
C GLN A 97 41.40 11.39 10.62
N ASP A 98 41.52 10.07 10.53
CA ASP A 98 42.07 9.36 9.37
C ASP A 98 41.05 9.10 8.23
N MET A 99 39.77 9.45 8.45
CA MET A 99 38.68 9.20 7.48
C MET A 99 38.24 10.52 6.83
N GLU A 100 39.07 11.10 6.01
CA GLU A 100 38.76 12.36 5.29
C GLU A 100 37.48 12.26 4.44
N TRP A 101 37.16 11.06 3.93
CA TRP A 101 35.97 10.85 3.11
C TRP A 101 34.66 11.09 3.89
N VAL A 102 34.63 10.90 5.21
CA VAL A 102 33.46 11.16 6.06
C VAL A 102 33.13 12.65 6.12
N LYS A 103 34.17 13.51 6.04
CA LYS A 103 34.04 14.97 6.04
C LYS A 103 33.68 15.54 4.66
N SER A 104 33.68 14.68 3.64
CA SER A 104 33.41 15.10 2.28
C SER A 104 31.98 15.57 2.10
N ALA A 105 31.79 16.78 1.59
CA ALA A 105 30.50 17.32 1.19
C ALA A 105 29.77 16.39 0.18
N VAL A 106 30.54 15.64 -0.62
CA VAL A 106 29.99 14.65 -1.57
C VAL A 106 29.23 13.54 -0.83
N VAL A 107 29.80 13.01 0.26
CA VAL A 107 29.13 11.95 1.05
C VAL A 107 27.86 12.47 1.70
N GLN A 108 27.91 13.67 2.30
CA GLN A 108 26.72 14.28 2.92
C GLN A 108 25.61 14.52 1.87
N THR A 109 25.95 15.06 0.73
CA THR A 109 25.01 15.31 -0.38
C THR A 109 24.44 14.00 -0.90
N THR A 110 25.24 12.95 -1.03
CA THR A 110 24.80 11.63 -1.50
C THR A 110 23.80 11.01 -0.51
N VAL A 111 24.10 11.02 0.80
CA VAL A 111 23.20 10.47 1.82
C VAL A 111 21.88 11.25 1.87
N THR A 112 21.95 12.59 1.75
CA THR A 112 20.74 13.44 1.67
C THR A 112 19.92 13.12 0.42
N GLY A 113 20.57 12.95 -0.72
CA GLY A 113 19.92 12.56 -1.98
C GLY A 113 19.22 11.18 -1.86
N ILE A 114 19.88 10.22 -1.23
CA ILE A 114 19.28 8.90 -0.96
C ILE A 114 18.07 9.02 -0.03
N ALA A 115 18.13 9.84 1.02
CA ALA A 115 16.99 10.08 1.91
C ALA A 115 15.79 10.68 1.15
N ALA A 116 16.04 11.69 0.32
CA ALA A 116 15.02 12.33 -0.51
C ALA A 116 14.40 11.36 -1.52
N LEU A 117 15.21 10.52 -2.16
CA LEU A 117 14.76 9.49 -3.10
C LEU A 117 13.87 8.44 -2.41
N ASN A 118 14.27 7.95 -1.23
CA ASN A 118 13.46 7.01 -0.45
C ASN A 118 12.12 7.63 -0.03
N TYR A 119 12.09 8.91 0.33
CA TYR A 119 10.85 9.62 0.63
C TYR A 119 9.94 9.75 -0.61
N ALA A 120 10.50 10.02 -1.78
CA ALA A 120 9.76 10.06 -3.03
C ALA A 120 9.14 8.68 -3.36
N PHE A 121 9.89 7.58 -3.20
CA PHE A 121 9.36 6.23 -3.35
C PHE A 121 8.27 5.92 -2.32
N TYR A 122 8.47 6.27 -1.05
CA TYR A 122 7.43 6.13 -0.03
C TYR A 122 6.13 6.79 -0.46
N THR A 123 6.18 8.05 -0.87
CA THR A 123 5.00 8.82 -1.28
C THR A 123 4.31 8.17 -2.49
N GLN A 124 5.09 7.75 -3.48
CA GLN A 124 4.57 7.10 -4.67
C GLN A 124 3.86 5.78 -4.35
N TYR A 125 4.49 4.90 -3.57
CA TYR A 125 3.88 3.62 -3.20
C TYR A 125 2.68 3.81 -2.27
N LYS A 126 2.69 4.83 -1.44
CA LYS A 126 1.54 5.20 -0.61
C LYS A 126 0.35 5.64 -1.46
N ASN A 127 0.59 6.45 -2.49
CA ASN A 127 -0.44 6.87 -3.43
C ASN A 127 -1.00 5.68 -4.22
N LYS A 128 -0.13 4.78 -4.72
CA LYS A 128 -0.55 3.53 -5.40
C LYS A 128 -1.41 2.65 -4.48
N GLN A 129 -1.03 2.50 -3.20
CA GLN A 129 -1.81 1.78 -2.21
C GLN A 129 -3.21 2.39 -2.04
N THR A 130 -3.28 3.71 -1.83
CA THR A 130 -4.55 4.42 -1.61
C THR A 130 -5.45 4.31 -2.85
N TYR A 131 -4.86 4.41 -4.04
CA TYR A 131 -5.60 4.25 -5.29
C TYR A 131 -6.18 2.83 -5.44
N ALA A 132 -5.38 1.80 -5.18
CA ALA A 132 -5.85 0.41 -5.20
C ALA A 132 -6.99 0.19 -4.17
N GLU A 133 -6.89 0.76 -2.97
CA GLU A 133 -7.96 0.71 -1.97
C GLU A 133 -9.24 1.42 -2.43
N ASN A 134 -9.13 2.53 -3.18
CA ASN A 134 -10.28 3.20 -3.77
C ASN A 134 -10.93 2.38 -4.89
N LEU A 135 -10.12 1.70 -5.72
CA LEU A 135 -10.63 0.75 -6.71
C LEU A 135 -11.36 -0.42 -6.05
N MET A 136 -10.87 -0.93 -4.91
CA MET A 136 -11.57 -1.96 -4.14
C MET A 136 -12.95 -1.49 -3.68
N ARG A 137 -13.05 -0.25 -3.17
CA ARG A 137 -14.35 0.34 -2.79
C ARG A 137 -15.27 0.46 -3.99
N HIS A 138 -14.76 0.95 -5.12
CA HIS A 138 -15.52 1.05 -6.35
C HIS A 138 -16.02 -0.33 -6.81
N THR A 139 -15.17 -1.35 -6.82
CA THR A 139 -15.53 -2.73 -7.18
C THR A 139 -16.64 -3.29 -6.30
N LEU A 140 -16.58 -3.00 -5.00
CA LEU A 140 -17.54 -3.53 -4.03
C LEU A 140 -18.91 -2.87 -4.13
N PHE A 141 -18.97 -1.57 -4.35
CA PHE A 141 -20.21 -0.78 -4.31
C PHE A 141 -20.75 -0.38 -5.70
N SER A 142 -20.06 -0.73 -6.79
CA SER A 142 -20.54 -0.47 -8.13
C SER A 142 -21.70 -1.39 -8.52
N ASN A 143 -22.69 -0.83 -9.17
CA ASN A 143 -23.80 -1.58 -9.79
C ASN A 143 -23.53 -1.96 -11.25
N GLU A 144 -22.32 -1.68 -11.76
CA GLU A 144 -21.95 -1.98 -13.15
C GLU A 144 -21.88 -3.50 -13.39
N ASP A 145 -22.08 -3.88 -14.65
CA ASP A 145 -21.89 -5.28 -15.05
C ASP A 145 -20.44 -5.70 -14.93
N ILE A 146 -20.21 -6.96 -14.54
CA ILE A 146 -18.87 -7.47 -14.22
C ILE A 146 -17.91 -7.38 -15.40
N SER A 147 -18.40 -7.59 -16.62
CA SER A 147 -17.59 -7.50 -17.85
C SER A 147 -17.05 -6.08 -18.05
N VAL A 148 -17.89 -5.06 -17.87
CA VAL A 148 -17.51 -3.64 -17.96
C VAL A 148 -16.58 -3.25 -16.82
N LEU A 149 -16.92 -3.68 -15.60
CA LEU A 149 -16.12 -3.41 -14.41
C LEU A 149 -14.71 -4.02 -14.53
N SER A 150 -14.59 -5.27 -14.97
CA SER A 150 -13.29 -5.95 -15.13
C SER A 150 -12.39 -5.25 -16.17
N ALA A 151 -12.96 -4.80 -17.29
CA ALA A 151 -12.22 -4.07 -18.32
C ALA A 151 -11.71 -2.72 -17.79
N LYS A 152 -12.56 -1.96 -17.08
CA LYS A 152 -12.16 -0.70 -16.43
C LYS A 152 -11.06 -0.92 -15.40
N LEU A 153 -11.20 -1.94 -14.55
CA LEU A 153 -10.21 -2.26 -13.53
C LEU A 153 -8.87 -2.66 -14.14
N ALA A 154 -8.86 -3.46 -15.23
CA ALA A 154 -7.65 -3.83 -15.93
C ALA A 154 -6.90 -2.60 -16.48
N ASP A 155 -7.62 -1.63 -17.08
CA ASP A 155 -7.04 -0.37 -17.55
C ASP A 155 -6.49 0.49 -16.39
N GLU A 156 -7.24 0.63 -15.31
CA GLU A 156 -6.81 1.39 -14.14
C GLU A 156 -5.60 0.74 -13.43
N ILE A 157 -5.58 -0.59 -13.33
CA ILE A 157 -4.42 -1.34 -12.81
C ILE A 157 -3.20 -1.12 -13.70
N ALA A 158 -3.35 -1.18 -15.02
CA ALA A 158 -2.27 -0.91 -15.96
C ALA A 158 -1.69 0.50 -15.81
N LYS A 159 -2.52 1.51 -15.51
CA LYS A 159 -2.08 2.88 -15.19
C LYS A 159 -1.26 2.94 -13.90
N ILE A 160 -1.67 2.20 -12.87
CA ILE A 160 -0.94 2.15 -11.58
C ILE A 160 0.42 1.45 -11.76
N ASP A 161 0.46 0.36 -12.55
CA ASP A 161 1.66 -0.46 -12.74
C ASP A 161 2.69 0.19 -13.68
N LYS A 162 2.28 1.18 -14.50
CA LYS A 162 3.25 2.02 -15.22
C LYS A 162 4.26 2.58 -14.24
N GLY A 163 5.54 2.26 -14.47
CA GLY A 163 6.65 2.46 -13.54
C GLY A 163 6.82 3.89 -13.02
N PHE A 164 7.91 4.12 -12.30
CA PHE A 164 8.26 5.42 -11.75
C PHE A 164 8.40 6.46 -12.88
N SER A 165 7.51 7.44 -12.91
CA SER A 165 7.61 8.57 -13.83
C SER A 165 8.07 9.81 -13.07
N PHE A 166 9.28 10.27 -13.31
CA PHE A 166 9.79 11.54 -12.77
C PHE A 166 9.01 12.76 -13.27
N SER A 167 8.22 12.61 -14.33
CA SER A 167 7.40 13.71 -14.88
C SER A 167 6.31 14.22 -13.94
N SER A 168 5.94 13.44 -12.92
CA SER A 168 4.97 13.86 -11.91
C SER A 168 5.55 14.80 -10.84
N ILE A 169 6.87 14.99 -10.82
CA ILE A 169 7.58 15.82 -9.83
C ILE A 169 7.88 17.22 -10.41
N ALA A 170 7.83 17.37 -11.74
CA ALA A 170 7.98 18.68 -12.35
C ALA A 170 6.77 19.57 -12.02
N PRO A 171 6.96 20.81 -11.51
CA PRO A 171 5.86 21.74 -11.33
C PRO A 171 5.21 21.96 -12.70
N LYS A 172 3.87 21.91 -12.76
CA LYS A 172 3.15 22.37 -13.94
C LYS A 172 3.43 23.86 -14.07
N GLU A 173 4.14 24.24 -15.10
CA GLU A 173 4.22 25.65 -15.51
C GLU A 173 2.80 26.05 -15.93
N GLU A 174 2.20 26.98 -15.17
CA GLU A 174 0.96 27.67 -15.51
C GLU A 174 1.25 28.81 -16.49
#